data_70b255577a3dc3b96d6a21fc0e42486f
#
_entry.id   70b255577a3dc3b96d6a21fc0e42486f
#
_cell.length_a   1.000
_cell.length_b   1.000
_cell.length_c   1.000
_cell.angle_alpha   90.00
_cell.angle_beta   90.00
_cell.angle_gamma   90.00
#
_symmetry.space_group_name_H-M   'P 1'
#
loop_
_entity.id
_entity.type
_entity.pdbx_description
1 polymer ?
#
loop_
_entity_poly.entity_id
_entity_poly.type
_entity_poly.pdbx_seq_one_letter_code
_entity_poly.pdbx_strand_id
1 'polypeptide(L)'
;PRMVLGLDDPQRTISKITEIIKVRIDPAPRYQVRQVEIEGKLCVDLEVQNGPAYPYYYAFDGSHTAYVRHGDQSEEATSRELNELILQGMNQTFDALPSSYRVGDVSFTLLAATFKNLKKEDFDLEKDLPSAGLVTDDGQITNGGLLLCDQGVLKQSRIFCTRWKGNYKGSIEEDALDDKEFQGASLITLLQNAEDFVRNNSKNPWSIRGMTREERSDYPYKAVREVLVNALIHRNYQILGSEIHVEVFDDRLEITSPGGMMNGRRVQDMDIRHIPSMRRNQVISDVFSRLGFMERRGSGIDRILNSYVEVAQKPTFYSDSDFFIVTLPNRSVATPAQVSMESVEAQPAEVS
;
A
#
# COMPACT_ATOMS: atom_id res chain seq x y z
N PRO A 1 34.11 -9.96 -7.51
CA PRO A 1 34.68 -8.86 -6.76
C PRO A 1 34.94 -7.70 -7.74
N ARG A 2 34.43 -6.50 -7.40
CA ARG A 2 34.71 -5.30 -8.19
C ARG A 2 36.11 -4.82 -7.83
N MET A 3 36.98 -4.70 -8.84
CA MET A 3 38.34 -4.22 -8.64
C MET A 3 38.36 -2.68 -8.65
N VAL A 4 38.96 -2.07 -7.64
CA VAL A 4 39.19 -0.61 -7.60
C VAL A 4 40.32 -0.26 -8.55
N LEU A 5 40.02 0.55 -9.57
CA LEU A 5 41.03 0.97 -10.56
C LEU A 5 41.82 2.21 -10.12
N GLY A 6 41.18 3.15 -9.45
CA GLY A 6 41.71 4.46 -9.09
C GLY A 6 41.62 5.48 -10.23
N LEU A 7 41.93 6.73 -9.93
CA LEU A 7 41.94 7.85 -10.89
C LEU A 7 43.30 8.53 -10.86
N ASP A 8 43.85 8.88 -12.01
CA ASP A 8 45.12 9.62 -12.16
C ASP A 8 44.93 11.09 -11.71
N ASP A 9 43.78 11.69 -12.02
CA ASP A 9 43.44 13.06 -11.68
C ASP A 9 42.02 13.17 -11.09
N PRO A 10 41.86 12.95 -9.78
CA PRO A 10 40.57 13.09 -9.11
C PRO A 10 39.99 14.50 -9.20
N GLN A 11 40.82 15.53 -9.15
CA GLN A 11 40.35 16.93 -9.19
C GLN A 11 39.71 17.28 -10.52
N ARG A 12 40.30 16.84 -11.62
CA ARG A 12 39.70 17.01 -12.96
C ARG A 12 38.37 16.28 -13.06
N THR A 13 38.26 15.09 -12.47
CA THR A 13 37.01 14.32 -12.42
C THR A 13 35.96 15.02 -11.60
N ILE A 14 36.29 15.57 -10.44
CA ILE A 14 35.38 16.36 -9.57
C ILE A 14 34.85 17.58 -10.34
N SER A 15 35.76 18.34 -11.00
CA SER A 15 35.38 19.52 -11.79
C SER A 15 34.41 19.17 -12.92
N LYS A 16 34.67 18.08 -13.64
CA LYS A 16 33.80 17.60 -14.72
C LYS A 16 32.44 17.14 -14.23
N ILE A 17 32.36 16.39 -13.10
CA ILE A 17 31.10 15.96 -12.48
C ILE A 17 30.28 17.18 -12.06
N THR A 18 30.91 18.13 -11.39
CA THR A 18 30.30 19.38 -10.94
C THR A 18 29.73 20.19 -12.10
N GLU A 19 30.49 20.32 -13.19
CA GLU A 19 30.03 21.01 -14.40
C GLU A 19 28.82 20.31 -15.04
N ILE A 20 28.89 18.98 -15.21
CA ILE A 20 27.78 18.20 -15.77
C ILE A 20 26.50 18.36 -14.94
N ILE A 21 26.60 18.22 -13.62
CA ILE A 21 25.44 18.37 -12.74
C ILE A 21 24.84 19.77 -12.87
N LYS A 22 25.70 20.80 -12.80
CA LYS A 22 25.28 22.21 -12.86
C LYS A 22 24.64 22.61 -14.19
N VAL A 23 25.12 22.06 -15.31
CA VAL A 23 24.66 22.44 -16.65
C VAL A 23 23.53 21.57 -17.17
N ARG A 24 23.44 20.32 -16.71
CA ARG A 24 22.53 19.33 -17.31
C ARG A 24 21.44 18.82 -16.39
N ILE A 25 21.39 19.26 -15.13
CA ILE A 25 20.33 18.84 -14.20
C ILE A 25 19.56 20.07 -13.71
N ASP A 26 18.27 20.09 -13.94
CA ASP A 26 17.37 21.16 -13.57
C ASP A 26 16.18 20.61 -12.77
N PRO A 27 15.88 21.18 -11.59
CA PRO A 27 16.72 22.06 -10.79
C PRO A 27 18.02 21.37 -10.32
N ALA A 28 19.04 22.16 -9.95
CA ALA A 28 20.29 21.57 -9.46
C ALA A 28 20.08 20.80 -8.16
N PRO A 29 20.48 19.51 -8.07
CA PRO A 29 20.31 18.72 -6.86
C PRO A 29 21.29 19.15 -5.76
N ARG A 30 21.00 18.80 -4.52
CA ARG A 30 21.98 18.90 -3.42
C ARG A 30 22.93 17.71 -3.51
N TYR A 31 24.22 17.97 -3.62
CA TYR A 31 25.24 16.92 -3.70
C TYR A 31 26.55 17.33 -3.06
N GLN A 32 27.36 16.34 -2.72
CA GLN A 32 28.73 16.51 -2.29
C GLN A 32 29.63 15.64 -3.16
N VAL A 33 30.73 16.20 -3.63
CA VAL A 33 31.78 15.48 -4.36
C VAL A 33 33.07 15.62 -3.61
N ARG A 34 33.70 14.51 -3.29
CA ARG A 34 34.96 14.51 -2.54
C ARG A 34 35.91 13.45 -3.06
N GLN A 35 37.21 13.72 -2.93
CA GLN A 35 38.24 12.72 -3.13
C GLN A 35 38.28 11.80 -1.92
N VAL A 36 38.38 10.50 -2.17
CA VAL A 36 38.54 9.45 -1.16
C VAL A 36 39.64 8.48 -1.58
N GLU A 37 40.25 7.81 -0.60
CA GLU A 37 41.21 6.75 -0.87
C GLU A 37 40.58 5.39 -0.54
N ILE A 38 40.60 4.48 -1.50
CA ILE A 38 40.08 3.12 -1.38
C ILE A 38 41.17 2.14 -1.82
N GLU A 39 41.60 1.23 -0.96
CA GLU A 39 42.67 0.26 -1.24
C GLU A 39 43.98 0.90 -1.74
N GLY A 40 44.35 2.06 -1.15
CA GLY A 40 45.56 2.81 -1.57
C GLY A 40 45.45 3.53 -2.92
N LYS A 41 44.24 3.64 -3.50
CA LYS A 41 43.98 4.29 -4.79
C LYS A 41 43.04 5.48 -4.63
N LEU A 42 43.34 6.54 -5.37
CA LEU A 42 42.51 7.76 -5.35
C LEU A 42 41.22 7.53 -6.14
N CYS A 43 40.08 7.80 -5.50
CA CYS A 43 38.76 7.70 -6.06
C CYS A 43 37.96 9.00 -5.82
N VAL A 44 36.82 9.14 -6.48
CA VAL A 44 35.85 10.21 -6.25
C VAL A 44 34.57 9.61 -5.71
N ASP A 45 34.10 10.14 -4.59
CA ASP A 45 32.82 9.82 -3.99
C ASP A 45 31.83 10.94 -4.29
N LEU A 46 30.71 10.59 -4.92
CA LEU A 46 29.61 11.48 -5.20
C LEU A 46 28.39 11.06 -4.37
N GLU A 47 28.05 11.88 -3.39
CA GLU A 47 26.84 11.72 -2.57
C GLU A 47 25.77 12.70 -3.05
N VAL A 48 24.62 12.18 -3.52
CA VAL A 48 23.47 12.97 -3.93
C VAL A 48 22.40 12.83 -2.85
N GLN A 49 21.98 13.97 -2.28
CA GLN A 49 20.95 13.99 -1.24
C GLN A 49 19.56 14.06 -1.87
N ASN A 50 18.58 13.42 -1.19
CA ASN A 50 17.19 13.64 -1.54
C ASN A 50 16.86 15.13 -1.36
N GLY A 51 16.38 15.76 -2.42
CA GLY A 51 15.97 17.16 -2.41
C GLY A 51 14.45 17.30 -2.49
N PRO A 52 13.88 18.43 -2.04
CA PRO A 52 12.44 18.67 -2.11
C PRO A 52 11.93 19.11 -3.49
N ALA A 53 12.83 19.39 -4.44
CA ALA A 53 12.49 20.03 -5.71
C ALA A 53 12.24 19.03 -6.84
N TYR A 54 11.45 17.97 -6.58
CA TYR A 54 11.02 17.04 -7.65
C TYR A 54 10.08 17.72 -8.67
N PRO A 55 10.08 17.28 -9.93
CA PRO A 55 11.04 16.33 -10.55
C PRO A 55 12.37 17.00 -10.91
N TYR A 56 13.45 16.24 -10.90
CA TYR A 56 14.73 16.63 -11.45
C TYR A 56 14.80 16.16 -12.91
N TYR A 57 15.11 17.10 -13.80
CA TYR A 57 15.19 16.81 -15.22
C TYR A 57 16.64 16.77 -15.70
N TYR A 58 16.93 15.85 -16.59
CA TYR A 58 18.10 15.98 -17.46
C TYR A 58 17.75 16.99 -18.55
N ALA A 59 18.44 18.13 -18.54
CA ALA A 59 18.23 19.24 -19.46
C ALA A 59 19.43 19.36 -20.38
N PHE A 60 19.29 18.96 -21.64
CA PHE A 60 20.33 19.06 -22.62
C PHE A 60 19.74 19.21 -24.02
N ASP A 61 20.29 20.13 -24.81
CA ASP A 61 19.93 20.36 -26.21
C ASP A 61 18.44 20.58 -26.47
N GLY A 62 17.81 21.36 -25.56
CA GLY A 62 16.36 21.66 -25.59
C GLY A 62 15.45 20.53 -25.10
N SER A 63 16.01 19.40 -24.64
CA SER A 63 15.28 18.29 -24.03
C SER A 63 15.22 18.47 -22.51
N HIS A 64 14.04 18.20 -21.92
CA HIS A 64 13.79 18.14 -20.49
C HIS A 64 13.15 16.79 -20.16
N THR A 65 13.97 15.85 -19.68
CA THR A 65 13.53 14.47 -19.44
C THR A 65 13.76 14.10 -17.97
N ALA A 66 12.71 13.71 -17.27
CA ALA A 66 12.81 13.12 -15.94
C ALA A 66 13.10 11.62 -16.06
N TYR A 67 13.96 11.10 -15.19
CA TYR A 67 14.30 9.68 -15.12
C TYR A 67 13.89 9.09 -13.79
N VAL A 68 13.42 7.85 -13.84
CA VAL A 68 13.12 7.02 -12.67
C VAL A 68 13.99 5.77 -12.66
N ARG A 69 14.18 5.18 -11.48
CA ARG A 69 15.00 4.00 -11.31
C ARG A 69 14.11 2.76 -11.20
N HIS A 70 14.22 1.87 -12.20
CA HIS A 70 13.57 0.56 -12.20
C HIS A 70 14.64 -0.53 -12.04
N GLY A 71 14.75 -1.07 -10.81
CA GLY A 71 15.80 -2.06 -10.51
C GLY A 71 17.20 -1.48 -10.67
N ASP A 72 17.96 -1.97 -11.67
CA ASP A 72 19.32 -1.55 -12.01
C ASP A 72 19.39 -0.57 -13.18
N GLN A 73 18.26 -0.24 -13.81
CA GLN A 73 18.18 0.66 -14.97
C GLN A 73 17.55 2.01 -14.60
N SER A 74 17.98 3.05 -15.29
CA SER A 74 17.35 4.38 -15.25
C SER A 74 16.61 4.58 -16.57
N GLU A 75 15.29 4.77 -16.48
CA GLU A 75 14.41 4.90 -17.63
C GLU A 75 13.71 6.26 -17.60
N GLU A 76 13.25 6.71 -18.76
CA GLU A 76 12.44 7.93 -18.83
C GLU A 76 11.14 7.74 -18.06
N ALA A 77 10.81 8.73 -17.23
CA ALA A 77 9.57 8.68 -16.45
C ALA A 77 8.36 8.68 -17.39
N THR A 78 7.46 7.74 -17.19
CA THR A 78 6.15 7.76 -17.84
C THR A 78 5.36 8.99 -17.41
N SER A 79 4.32 9.37 -18.17
CA SER A 79 3.44 10.50 -17.79
C SER A 79 2.86 10.36 -16.39
N ARG A 80 2.56 9.14 -15.95
CA ARG A 80 2.06 8.86 -14.60
C ARG A 80 3.13 9.14 -13.54
N GLU A 81 4.32 8.59 -13.72
CA GLU A 81 5.44 8.79 -12.79
C GLU A 81 5.85 10.26 -12.72
N LEU A 82 5.84 10.94 -13.86
CA LEU A 82 6.11 12.39 -13.88
C LEU A 82 5.08 13.17 -13.06
N ASN A 83 3.80 12.85 -13.17
CA ASN A 83 2.75 13.46 -12.35
C ASN A 83 2.96 13.18 -10.85
N GLU A 84 3.34 11.96 -10.49
CA GLU A 84 3.66 11.61 -9.09
C GLU A 84 4.86 12.40 -8.56
N LEU A 85 5.91 12.55 -9.36
CA LEU A 85 7.09 13.36 -9.01
C LEU A 85 6.73 14.85 -8.85
N ILE A 86 5.89 15.40 -9.73
CA ILE A 86 5.40 16.78 -9.64
C ILE A 86 4.64 17.00 -8.32
N LEU A 87 3.69 16.11 -8.00
CA LEU A 87 2.94 16.19 -6.75
C LEU A 87 3.87 16.10 -5.52
N GLN A 88 4.85 15.21 -5.58
CA GLN A 88 5.86 15.10 -4.53
C GLN A 88 6.66 16.40 -4.37
N GLY A 89 7.07 17.03 -5.46
CA GLY A 89 7.78 18.31 -5.45
C GLY A 89 6.94 19.46 -4.90
N MET A 90 5.63 19.41 -5.11
CA MET A 90 4.67 20.36 -4.55
C MET A 90 4.29 20.04 -3.10
N ASN A 91 4.80 18.95 -2.54
CA ASN A 91 4.41 18.42 -1.23
C ASN A 91 2.89 18.18 -1.13
N GLN A 92 2.29 17.70 -2.22
CA GLN A 92 0.86 17.41 -2.32
C GLN A 92 0.61 15.94 -2.65
N THR A 93 -0.55 15.46 -2.26
CA THR A 93 -1.04 14.12 -2.59
C THR A 93 -2.25 14.21 -3.52
N PHE A 94 -2.53 13.15 -4.31
CA PHE A 94 -3.67 13.14 -5.23
C PHE A 94 -4.99 13.50 -4.53
N ASP A 95 -5.19 12.99 -3.33
CA ASP A 95 -6.41 13.21 -2.56
C ASP A 95 -6.56 14.63 -2.00
N ALA A 96 -5.45 15.39 -1.91
CA ALA A 96 -5.46 16.81 -1.51
C ALA A 96 -5.76 17.78 -2.68
N LEU A 97 -5.70 17.31 -3.93
CA LEU A 97 -5.96 18.17 -5.09
C LEU A 97 -7.43 18.57 -5.14
N PRO A 98 -7.74 19.85 -5.43
CA PRO A 98 -9.10 20.32 -5.64
C PRO A 98 -9.72 19.69 -6.90
N SER A 99 -11.02 19.41 -6.83
CA SER A 99 -11.81 18.92 -7.95
C SER A 99 -12.66 20.05 -8.56
N SER A 100 -13.43 19.72 -9.58
CA SER A 100 -14.42 20.66 -10.15
C SER A 100 -15.71 20.79 -9.32
N TYR A 101 -15.90 19.99 -8.28
CA TYR A 101 -17.09 20.00 -7.43
C TYR A 101 -16.94 20.99 -6.27
N ARG A 102 -18.08 21.56 -5.85
CA ARG A 102 -18.18 22.49 -4.71
C ARG A 102 -19.02 21.93 -3.59
N VAL A 103 -18.89 22.52 -2.41
CA VAL A 103 -19.79 22.25 -1.28
C VAL A 103 -21.24 22.47 -1.74
N GLY A 104 -22.09 21.47 -1.55
CA GLY A 104 -23.47 21.47 -2.06
C GLY A 104 -23.70 20.60 -3.29
N ASP A 105 -22.67 20.28 -4.09
CA ASP A 105 -22.78 19.34 -5.21
C ASP A 105 -22.79 17.87 -4.73
N VAL A 106 -22.24 17.61 -3.55
CA VAL A 106 -22.14 16.29 -2.93
C VAL A 106 -22.54 16.34 -1.46
N SER A 107 -22.84 15.17 -0.86
CA SER A 107 -23.20 15.04 0.54
C SER A 107 -22.20 14.15 1.30
N PHE A 108 -22.15 14.37 2.63
CA PHE A 108 -21.27 13.65 3.57
C PHE A 108 -22.07 13.07 4.73
N THR A 109 -23.31 12.66 4.48
CA THR A 109 -24.23 12.15 5.51
C THR A 109 -23.70 10.89 6.16
N LEU A 110 -23.15 9.97 5.34
CA LEU A 110 -22.56 8.72 5.85
C LEU A 110 -21.31 9.00 6.69
N LEU A 111 -20.45 9.90 6.25
CA LEU A 111 -19.24 10.27 7.01
C LEU A 111 -19.62 10.85 8.37
N ALA A 112 -20.56 11.78 8.42
CA ALA A 112 -21.03 12.41 9.65
C ALA A 112 -21.70 11.39 10.60
N ALA A 113 -22.56 10.52 10.05
CA ALA A 113 -23.21 9.46 10.83
C ALA A 113 -22.18 8.45 11.39
N THR A 114 -21.19 8.08 10.58
CA THR A 114 -20.13 7.16 11.00
C THR A 114 -19.28 7.77 12.11
N PHE A 115 -18.90 9.04 11.97
CA PHE A 115 -18.15 9.78 12.99
C PHE A 115 -18.93 9.82 14.31
N LYS A 116 -20.20 10.24 14.26
CA LYS A 116 -21.09 10.29 15.43
C LYS A 116 -21.22 8.91 16.12
N ASN A 117 -21.38 7.84 15.35
CA ASN A 117 -21.50 6.49 15.89
C ASN A 117 -20.23 6.02 16.59
N LEU A 118 -19.06 6.28 16.01
CA LEU A 118 -17.79 5.78 16.51
C LEU A 118 -17.17 6.66 17.59
N LYS A 119 -17.28 7.99 17.47
CA LYS A 119 -16.66 8.94 18.40
C LYS A 119 -17.62 9.48 19.45
N LYS A 120 -18.94 9.29 19.26
CA LYS A 120 -19.99 9.87 20.11
C LYS A 120 -20.01 11.40 20.12
N GLU A 121 -19.48 12.00 19.06
CA GLU A 121 -19.39 13.43 18.83
C GLU A 121 -20.08 13.77 17.50
N ASP A 122 -20.65 14.94 17.38
CA ASP A 122 -21.22 15.43 16.11
C ASP A 122 -20.10 15.87 15.17
N PHE A 123 -20.26 15.59 13.88
CA PHE A 123 -19.39 16.05 12.83
C PHE A 123 -19.97 17.34 12.23
N ASP A 124 -19.29 18.46 12.46
CA ASP A 124 -19.68 19.77 11.93
C ASP A 124 -19.15 19.93 10.50
N LEU A 125 -20.04 19.87 9.51
CA LEU A 125 -19.65 19.90 8.10
C LEU A 125 -18.90 21.20 7.73
N GLU A 126 -19.24 22.35 8.32
CA GLU A 126 -18.60 23.63 7.99
C GLU A 126 -17.17 23.71 8.53
N LYS A 127 -16.90 23.08 9.67
CA LYS A 127 -15.59 23.11 10.33
C LYS A 127 -14.74 21.88 10.02
N ASP A 128 -15.36 20.70 10.06
CA ASP A 128 -14.64 19.43 10.01
C ASP A 128 -14.24 19.04 8.59
N LEU A 129 -15.02 19.39 7.56
CA LEU A 129 -14.64 19.13 6.17
C LEU A 129 -13.36 19.89 5.78
N PRO A 130 -13.25 21.22 5.98
CA PRO A 130 -12.00 21.93 5.68
C PRO A 130 -10.84 21.48 6.57
N SER A 131 -11.07 21.29 7.88
CA SER A 131 -10.02 20.85 8.81
C SER A 131 -9.49 19.45 8.50
N ALA A 132 -10.29 18.61 7.83
CA ALA A 132 -9.89 17.28 7.36
C ALA A 132 -9.26 17.31 5.96
N GLY A 133 -9.18 18.45 5.30
CA GLY A 133 -8.68 18.59 3.93
C GLY A 133 -9.62 18.04 2.86
N LEU A 134 -10.92 17.85 3.19
CA LEU A 134 -11.93 17.36 2.25
C LEU A 134 -12.52 18.49 1.38
N VAL A 135 -12.37 19.71 1.85
CA VAL A 135 -12.79 20.94 1.19
C VAL A 135 -11.66 21.96 1.31
N THR A 136 -11.39 22.69 0.25
CA THR A 136 -10.42 23.80 0.24
C THR A 136 -11.02 25.08 0.84
N ASP A 137 -10.19 26.06 1.16
CA ASP A 137 -10.63 27.33 1.78
C ASP A 137 -11.61 28.13 0.88
N ASP A 138 -11.53 27.93 -0.45
CA ASP A 138 -12.44 28.56 -1.44
C ASP A 138 -13.70 27.71 -1.74
N GLY A 139 -13.92 26.63 -0.98
CA GLY A 139 -15.12 25.81 -1.04
C GLY A 139 -15.15 24.75 -2.15
N GLN A 140 -14.00 24.40 -2.75
CA GLN A 140 -13.90 23.28 -3.67
C GLN A 140 -13.75 21.96 -2.91
N ILE A 141 -14.42 20.90 -3.38
CA ILE A 141 -14.23 19.56 -2.85
C ILE A 141 -12.90 19.01 -3.36
N THR A 142 -12.06 18.46 -2.47
CA THR A 142 -10.83 17.77 -2.87
C THR A 142 -11.14 16.36 -3.41
N ASN A 143 -10.17 15.73 -4.10
CA ASN A 143 -10.34 14.32 -4.50
C ASN A 143 -10.58 13.40 -3.29
N GLY A 144 -9.96 13.68 -2.14
CA GLY A 144 -10.25 13.00 -0.87
C GLY A 144 -11.70 13.20 -0.43
N GLY A 145 -12.24 14.40 -0.59
CA GLY A 145 -13.65 14.68 -0.40
C GLY A 145 -14.55 13.85 -1.32
N LEU A 146 -14.21 13.76 -2.62
CA LEU A 146 -14.96 12.94 -3.57
C LEU A 146 -14.89 11.43 -3.27
N LEU A 147 -13.79 10.95 -2.68
CA LEU A 147 -13.65 9.55 -2.25
C LEU A 147 -14.51 9.23 -1.02
N LEU A 148 -14.82 10.23 -0.20
CA LEU A 148 -15.55 10.07 1.06
C LEU A 148 -17.00 10.58 1.01
N CYS A 149 -17.40 11.26 -0.08
CA CYS A 149 -18.79 11.67 -0.27
C CYS A 149 -19.71 10.47 -0.53
N ASP A 150 -21.01 10.70 -0.33
CA ASP A 150 -22.01 9.62 -0.44
C ASP A 150 -22.22 9.15 -1.88
N GLN A 151 -21.93 9.99 -2.88
CA GLN A 151 -22.26 9.76 -4.30
C GLN A 151 -21.25 8.89 -5.07
N GLY A 152 -20.04 8.66 -4.55
CA GLY A 152 -19.02 7.84 -5.22
C GLY A 152 -18.66 8.33 -6.62
N VAL A 153 -18.28 9.59 -6.73
CA VAL A 153 -18.07 10.30 -8.01
C VAL A 153 -16.87 9.78 -8.79
N LEU A 154 -15.80 9.36 -8.10
CA LEU A 154 -14.58 8.90 -8.75
C LEU A 154 -14.73 7.45 -9.24
N LYS A 155 -14.82 7.28 -10.56
CA LYS A 155 -15.08 5.97 -11.22
C LYS A 155 -14.03 4.90 -10.89
N GLN A 156 -12.78 5.29 -10.65
CA GLN A 156 -11.71 4.37 -10.26
C GLN A 156 -11.82 3.91 -8.80
N SER A 157 -12.72 4.51 -8.00
CA SER A 157 -12.98 4.07 -6.63
C SER A 157 -13.97 2.91 -6.63
N ARG A 158 -13.44 1.67 -6.81
CA ARG A 158 -14.24 0.45 -6.84
C ARG A 158 -13.44 -0.75 -6.35
N ILE A 159 -14.17 -1.77 -5.90
CA ILE A 159 -13.63 -3.04 -5.40
C ILE A 159 -14.36 -4.17 -6.10
N PHE A 160 -13.61 -5.12 -6.66
CA PHE A 160 -14.11 -6.39 -7.16
C PHE A 160 -13.83 -7.47 -6.12
N CYS A 161 -14.87 -8.19 -5.72
CA CYS A 161 -14.78 -9.24 -4.73
C CYS A 161 -15.25 -10.55 -5.37
N THR A 162 -14.37 -11.55 -5.43
CA THR A 162 -14.67 -12.85 -6.05
C THR A 162 -14.34 -13.99 -5.10
N ARG A 163 -15.25 -14.94 -4.96
CA ARG A 163 -15.03 -16.23 -4.29
C ARG A 163 -14.78 -17.32 -5.34
N TRP A 164 -13.55 -17.75 -5.45
CA TRP A 164 -13.13 -18.80 -6.37
C TRP A 164 -13.38 -20.19 -5.81
N LYS A 165 -13.69 -21.16 -6.68
CA LYS A 165 -13.74 -22.58 -6.35
C LYS A 165 -12.32 -23.15 -6.39
N GLY A 166 -11.86 -23.73 -5.28
CA GLY A 166 -10.48 -24.26 -5.20
C GLY A 166 -9.43 -23.18 -5.00
N ASN A 167 -8.22 -23.44 -5.51
CA ASN A 167 -7.02 -22.64 -5.22
C ASN A 167 -6.50 -21.85 -6.43
N TYR A 168 -7.18 -21.92 -7.57
CA TYR A 168 -6.75 -21.27 -8.82
C TYR A 168 -7.91 -20.56 -9.50
N LYS A 169 -7.61 -19.50 -10.26
CA LYS A 169 -8.54 -18.84 -11.20
C LYS A 169 -8.57 -19.61 -12.50
N GLY A 170 -9.72 -19.67 -13.17
CA GLY A 170 -9.81 -20.13 -14.56
C GLY A 170 -9.82 -21.65 -14.71
N SER A 171 -10.48 -22.42 -13.82
CA SER A 171 -10.80 -23.82 -14.09
C SER A 171 -11.92 -23.90 -15.16
N ILE A 172 -12.01 -25.03 -15.87
CA ILE A 172 -12.90 -25.18 -17.05
C ILE A 172 -14.41 -25.19 -16.69
N GLU A 173 -14.77 -25.33 -15.42
CA GLU A 173 -16.16 -25.47 -14.95
C GLU A 173 -16.45 -24.56 -13.76
N GLU A 174 -17.39 -23.63 -13.92
CA GLU A 174 -17.96 -22.75 -12.87
C GLU A 174 -16.94 -22.28 -11.82
N ASP A 175 -16.11 -21.30 -12.18
CA ASP A 175 -14.95 -20.90 -11.40
C ASP A 175 -15.28 -20.01 -10.22
N ALA A 176 -16.26 -19.11 -10.34
CA ALA A 176 -16.67 -18.19 -9.29
C ALA A 176 -17.92 -18.71 -8.56
N LEU A 177 -17.84 -18.85 -7.24
CA LEU A 177 -18.96 -19.22 -6.37
C LEU A 177 -19.78 -18.00 -5.94
N ASP A 178 -19.16 -16.82 -5.87
CA ASP A 178 -19.78 -15.53 -5.60
C ASP A 178 -18.93 -14.45 -6.25
N ASP A 179 -19.56 -13.43 -6.84
CA ASP A 179 -18.88 -12.31 -7.46
C ASP A 179 -19.69 -11.03 -7.23
N LYS A 180 -19.00 -9.98 -6.76
CA LYS A 180 -19.60 -8.69 -6.45
C LYS A 180 -18.70 -7.55 -6.90
N GLU A 181 -19.29 -6.58 -7.57
CA GLU A 181 -18.66 -5.31 -7.87
C GLU A 181 -19.25 -4.23 -6.98
N PHE A 182 -18.40 -3.55 -6.20
CA PHE A 182 -18.76 -2.42 -5.36
C PHE A 182 -18.17 -1.15 -5.92
N GLN A 183 -19.02 -0.24 -6.37
CA GLN A 183 -18.66 1.05 -6.96
C GLN A 183 -19.73 2.12 -6.67
N GLY A 184 -19.46 3.36 -7.02
CA GLY A 184 -20.43 4.45 -6.89
C GLY A 184 -20.81 4.76 -5.44
N ALA A 185 -19.88 4.59 -4.50
CA ALA A 185 -20.12 4.79 -3.09
C ALA A 185 -18.88 5.36 -2.38
N SER A 186 -19.09 5.90 -1.19
CA SER A 186 -18.02 6.33 -0.28
C SER A 186 -17.06 5.18 0.05
N LEU A 187 -15.78 5.49 0.27
CA LEU A 187 -14.79 4.49 0.74
C LEU A 187 -15.22 3.79 2.02
N ILE A 188 -16.03 4.43 2.86
CA ILE A 188 -16.60 3.81 4.07
C ILE A 188 -17.52 2.66 3.69
N THR A 189 -18.41 2.87 2.72
CA THR A 189 -19.32 1.82 2.20
C THR A 189 -18.53 0.72 1.50
N LEU A 190 -17.54 1.09 0.68
CA LEU A 190 -16.71 0.10 -0.01
C LEU A 190 -15.95 -0.79 0.97
N LEU A 191 -15.39 -0.22 2.02
CA LEU A 191 -14.73 -0.99 3.09
C LEU A 191 -15.71 -1.96 3.77
N GLN A 192 -16.89 -1.49 4.17
CA GLN A 192 -17.90 -2.32 4.83
C GLN A 192 -18.37 -3.48 3.93
N ASN A 193 -18.65 -3.18 2.66
CA ASN A 193 -19.08 -4.20 1.70
C ASN A 193 -18.01 -5.27 1.46
N ALA A 194 -16.73 -4.87 1.37
CA ALA A 194 -15.64 -5.83 1.21
C ALA A 194 -15.42 -6.68 2.47
N GLU A 195 -15.51 -6.08 3.67
CA GLU A 195 -15.48 -6.83 4.95
C GLU A 195 -16.60 -7.85 5.03
N ASP A 196 -17.82 -7.44 4.65
CA ASP A 196 -19.01 -8.31 4.65
C ASP A 196 -18.88 -9.43 3.62
N PHE A 197 -18.35 -9.14 2.43
CA PHE A 197 -18.08 -10.15 1.41
C PHE A 197 -17.12 -11.22 1.92
N VAL A 198 -15.98 -10.84 2.48
CA VAL A 198 -15.01 -11.80 3.05
C VAL A 198 -15.65 -12.61 4.17
N ARG A 199 -16.42 -11.97 5.08
CA ARG A 199 -17.09 -12.66 6.18
C ARG A 199 -18.12 -13.69 5.68
N ASN A 200 -18.91 -13.35 4.67
CA ASN A 200 -19.96 -14.21 4.11
C ASN A 200 -19.39 -15.38 3.31
N ASN A 201 -18.19 -15.21 2.72
CA ASN A 201 -17.48 -16.21 1.94
C ASN A 201 -16.39 -16.96 2.72
N SER A 202 -16.38 -16.84 4.06
CA SER A 202 -15.46 -17.50 4.97
C SER A 202 -16.21 -18.39 5.95
N LYS A 203 -15.59 -19.50 6.33
CA LYS A 203 -16.12 -20.33 7.42
C LYS A 203 -15.73 -19.71 8.76
N ASN A 204 -16.67 -19.67 9.68
CA ASN A 204 -16.46 -19.17 11.03
C ASN A 204 -16.84 -20.26 12.05
N PRO A 205 -16.13 -21.41 12.07
CA PRO A 205 -16.40 -22.45 13.04
C PRO A 205 -16.18 -21.92 14.46
N TRP A 206 -16.98 -22.41 15.38
CA TRP A 206 -16.82 -22.10 16.79
C TRP A 206 -16.74 -23.38 17.62
N SER A 207 -16.05 -23.33 18.72
CA SER A 207 -15.98 -24.39 19.71
C SER A 207 -16.22 -23.82 21.10
N ILE A 208 -16.68 -24.66 22.02
CA ILE A 208 -16.80 -24.28 23.43
C ILE A 208 -15.58 -24.84 24.16
N ARG A 209 -14.76 -23.98 24.74
CA ARG A 209 -13.70 -24.34 25.69
C ARG A 209 -14.08 -23.86 27.08
N GLY A 210 -14.46 -24.81 27.95
CA GLY A 210 -14.96 -24.49 29.27
C GLY A 210 -16.29 -23.71 29.17
N MET A 211 -16.33 -22.47 29.69
CA MET A 211 -17.48 -21.58 29.63
C MET A 211 -17.41 -20.52 28.53
N THR A 212 -16.35 -20.56 27.70
CA THR A 212 -16.10 -19.55 26.68
C THR A 212 -16.30 -20.12 25.27
N ARG A 213 -17.04 -19.40 24.44
CA ARG A 213 -17.16 -19.67 23.00
C ARG A 213 -15.91 -19.11 22.31
N GLU A 214 -15.13 -19.98 21.68
CA GLU A 214 -14.01 -19.61 20.84
C GLU A 214 -14.42 -19.69 19.36
N GLU A 215 -14.37 -18.56 18.66
CA GLU A 215 -14.59 -18.49 17.21
C GLU A 215 -13.24 -18.54 16.50
N ARG A 216 -13.11 -19.47 15.57
CA ARG A 216 -11.91 -19.61 14.73
C ARG A 216 -12.29 -19.36 13.28
N SER A 217 -12.40 -18.09 12.90
CA SER A 217 -12.66 -17.72 11.52
C SER A 217 -11.50 -18.13 10.60
N ASP A 218 -11.79 -18.44 9.34
CA ASP A 218 -10.78 -18.72 8.30
C ASP A 218 -9.72 -17.61 8.23
N TYR A 219 -10.16 -16.36 8.35
CA TYR A 219 -9.31 -15.18 8.35
C TYR A 219 -9.55 -14.33 9.59
N PRO A 220 -8.52 -13.92 10.35
CA PRO A 220 -8.69 -13.02 11.49
C PRO A 220 -9.29 -11.68 11.04
N TYR A 221 -10.42 -11.31 11.62
CA TYR A 221 -11.13 -10.06 11.27
C TYR A 221 -10.21 -8.82 11.32
N LYS A 222 -9.35 -8.73 12.34
CA LYS A 222 -8.41 -7.61 12.47
C LYS A 222 -7.40 -7.54 11.32
N ALA A 223 -6.92 -8.69 10.84
CA ALA A 223 -6.01 -8.74 9.70
C ALA A 223 -6.71 -8.36 8.41
N VAL A 224 -7.90 -8.91 8.15
CA VAL A 224 -8.72 -8.58 6.96
C VAL A 224 -9.00 -7.08 6.91
N ARG A 225 -9.49 -6.51 8.01
CA ARG A 225 -9.78 -5.07 8.10
C ARG A 225 -8.55 -4.22 7.84
N GLU A 226 -7.41 -4.56 8.46
CA GLU A 226 -6.16 -3.83 8.28
C GLU A 226 -5.69 -3.85 6.82
N VAL A 227 -5.77 -5.02 6.15
CA VAL A 227 -5.38 -5.14 4.74
C VAL A 227 -6.33 -4.36 3.83
N LEU A 228 -7.65 -4.42 4.06
CA LEU A 228 -8.64 -3.67 3.27
C LEU A 228 -8.48 -2.16 3.44
N VAL A 229 -8.29 -1.68 4.66
CA VAL A 229 -8.00 -0.27 4.94
C VAL A 229 -6.73 0.17 4.21
N ASN A 230 -5.65 -0.61 4.32
CA ASN A 230 -4.39 -0.32 3.63
C ASN A 230 -4.55 -0.32 2.10
N ALA A 231 -5.32 -1.25 1.55
CA ALA A 231 -5.61 -1.29 0.12
C ALA A 231 -6.30 -0.02 -0.37
N LEU A 232 -7.23 0.55 0.43
CA LEU A 232 -7.93 1.79 0.09
C LEU A 232 -7.06 3.04 0.25
N ILE A 233 -6.33 3.18 1.37
CA ILE A 233 -5.57 4.40 1.66
C ILE A 233 -4.25 4.48 0.89
N HIS A 234 -3.69 3.34 0.45
CA HIS A 234 -2.45 3.29 -0.32
C HIS A 234 -2.67 3.09 -1.82
N ARG A 235 -3.92 2.86 -2.27
CA ARG A 235 -4.25 2.77 -3.69
C ARG A 235 -3.73 3.99 -4.44
N ASN A 236 -3.15 3.76 -5.61
CA ASN A 236 -2.85 4.84 -6.54
C ASN A 236 -4.11 5.21 -7.36
N TYR A 237 -4.80 6.26 -6.95
CA TYR A 237 -6.02 6.74 -7.61
C TYR A 237 -5.77 7.42 -8.96
N GLN A 238 -4.53 7.61 -9.38
CA GLN A 238 -4.18 8.05 -10.73
C GLN A 238 -4.24 6.91 -11.76
N ILE A 239 -4.28 5.65 -11.30
CA ILE A 239 -4.48 4.48 -12.16
C ILE A 239 -5.97 4.29 -12.43
N LEU A 240 -6.41 4.57 -13.67
CA LEU A 240 -7.82 4.56 -14.04
C LEU A 240 -8.32 3.17 -14.49
N GLY A 241 -7.47 2.35 -15.04
CA GLY A 241 -7.83 1.07 -15.67
C GLY A 241 -7.69 -0.15 -14.74
N SER A 242 -7.62 0.04 -13.42
CA SER A 242 -7.49 -1.04 -12.46
C SER A 242 -8.21 -0.71 -11.15
N GLU A 243 -8.69 -1.72 -10.48
CA GLU A 243 -9.45 -1.68 -9.22
C GLU A 243 -8.78 -2.49 -8.11
N ILE A 244 -9.30 -2.35 -6.90
CA ILE A 244 -8.93 -3.25 -5.79
C ILE A 244 -9.64 -4.59 -6.02
N HIS A 245 -8.88 -5.69 -5.98
CA HIS A 245 -9.41 -7.05 -6.03
C HIS A 245 -9.33 -7.71 -4.66
N VAL A 246 -10.43 -8.32 -4.24
CA VAL A 246 -10.55 -9.11 -3.01
C VAL A 246 -10.96 -10.52 -3.41
N GLU A 247 -10.04 -11.46 -3.35
CA GLU A 247 -10.20 -12.78 -3.93
C GLU A 247 -10.07 -13.86 -2.85
N VAL A 248 -11.17 -14.54 -2.59
CA VAL A 248 -11.26 -15.61 -1.60
C VAL A 248 -11.12 -16.96 -2.30
N PHE A 249 -10.06 -17.71 -1.98
CA PHE A 249 -9.81 -19.07 -2.41
C PHE A 249 -10.10 -20.05 -1.28
N ASP A 250 -9.98 -21.37 -1.53
CA ASP A 250 -10.15 -22.35 -0.47
C ASP A 250 -9.03 -22.32 0.56
N ASP A 251 -7.82 -21.99 0.13
CA ASP A 251 -6.60 -22.00 0.95
C ASP A 251 -6.12 -20.60 1.40
N ARG A 252 -6.62 -19.52 0.80
CA ARG A 252 -6.15 -18.15 1.07
C ARG A 252 -7.14 -17.06 0.67
N LEU A 253 -6.90 -15.86 1.19
CA LEU A 253 -7.48 -14.60 0.75
C LEU A 253 -6.36 -13.74 0.15
N GLU A 254 -6.54 -13.27 -1.07
CA GLU A 254 -5.66 -12.30 -1.73
C GLU A 254 -6.35 -10.95 -1.86
N ILE A 255 -5.63 -9.88 -1.51
CA ILE A 255 -6.10 -8.51 -1.71
C ILE A 255 -5.05 -7.78 -2.52
N THR A 256 -5.43 -7.35 -3.72
CA THR A 256 -4.59 -6.63 -4.67
C THR A 256 -5.04 -5.19 -4.75
N SER A 257 -4.11 -4.25 -4.56
CA SER A 257 -4.38 -2.81 -4.70
C SER A 257 -3.50 -2.20 -5.80
N PRO A 258 -4.05 -1.36 -6.71
CA PRO A 258 -3.28 -0.67 -7.73
C PRO A 258 -2.26 0.32 -7.13
N GLY A 259 -1.03 0.25 -7.63
CA GLY A 259 0.11 1.06 -7.23
C GLY A 259 1.08 0.31 -6.30
N GLY A 260 2.34 0.24 -6.73
CA GLY A 260 3.43 -0.32 -5.94
C GLY A 260 3.82 0.57 -4.75
N MET A 261 4.98 0.31 -4.16
CA MET A 261 5.49 1.14 -3.06
C MET A 261 5.95 2.52 -3.57
N MET A 262 5.64 3.57 -2.81
CA MET A 262 5.94 4.97 -3.18
C MET A 262 7.43 5.27 -3.40
N ASN A 263 8.32 4.50 -2.80
CA ASN A 263 9.77 4.68 -2.91
C ASN A 263 10.39 3.88 -4.07
N GLY A 264 9.57 3.25 -4.93
CA GLY A 264 10.03 2.42 -6.05
C GLY A 264 10.72 1.10 -5.63
N ARG A 265 10.76 0.79 -4.32
CA ARG A 265 11.29 -0.48 -3.82
C ARG A 265 10.21 -1.54 -3.86
N ARG A 266 10.61 -2.79 -3.86
CA ARG A 266 9.68 -3.92 -3.75
C ARG A 266 9.64 -4.38 -2.29
N VAL A 267 8.44 -4.63 -1.78
CA VAL A 267 8.23 -5.02 -0.37
C VAL A 267 8.97 -6.32 -0.02
N GLN A 268 9.03 -7.26 -0.95
CA GLN A 268 9.72 -8.54 -0.78
C GLN A 268 11.24 -8.43 -0.66
N ASP A 269 11.83 -7.29 -1.05
CA ASP A 269 13.26 -7.02 -0.94
C ASP A 269 13.61 -6.24 0.35
N MET A 270 12.61 -6.00 1.22
CA MET A 270 12.76 -5.20 2.45
C MET A 270 12.53 -6.07 3.69
N ASP A 271 13.09 -5.63 4.82
CA ASP A 271 12.67 -6.18 6.10
C ASP A 271 11.25 -5.69 6.42
N ILE A 272 10.29 -6.61 6.36
CA ILE A 272 8.86 -6.34 6.50
C ILE A 272 8.51 -5.63 7.82
N ARG A 273 9.31 -5.83 8.88
CA ARG A 273 9.09 -5.22 10.19
C ARG A 273 9.66 -3.80 10.31
N HIS A 274 10.47 -3.38 9.36
CA HIS A 274 11.13 -2.08 9.34
C HIS A 274 10.74 -1.23 8.14
N ILE A 275 9.54 -1.47 7.57
CA ILE A 275 9.01 -0.65 6.48
C ILE A 275 8.53 0.69 7.05
N PRO A 276 9.10 1.82 6.61
CA PRO A 276 8.61 3.12 7.05
C PRO A 276 7.20 3.37 6.54
N SER A 277 6.34 3.94 7.40
CA SER A 277 4.99 4.33 6.99
C SER A 277 5.06 5.51 6.02
N MET A 278 4.70 5.27 4.77
CA MET A 278 4.56 6.29 3.74
C MET A 278 3.10 6.32 3.27
N ARG A 279 2.48 7.50 3.30
CA ARG A 279 1.06 7.65 2.97
C ARG A 279 0.92 8.21 1.56
N ARG A 280 0.34 7.43 0.65
CA ARG A 280 0.05 7.91 -0.71
C ARG A 280 -1.09 8.92 -0.73
N ASN A 281 -2.13 8.67 0.08
CA ASN A 281 -3.30 9.54 0.19
C ASN A 281 -3.44 10.01 1.64
N GLN A 282 -2.85 11.16 1.93
CA GLN A 282 -2.72 11.66 3.29
C GLN A 282 -4.07 12.08 3.87
N VAL A 283 -4.91 12.75 3.06
CA VAL A 283 -6.23 13.26 3.48
C VAL A 283 -7.13 12.11 3.94
N ILE A 284 -7.32 11.08 3.10
CA ILE A 284 -8.16 9.93 3.47
C ILE A 284 -7.55 9.11 4.61
N SER A 285 -6.22 9.00 4.69
CA SER A 285 -5.55 8.34 5.80
C SER A 285 -5.82 9.05 7.13
N ASP A 286 -5.82 10.38 7.13
CA ASP A 286 -6.10 11.17 8.33
C ASP A 286 -7.56 11.05 8.76
N VAL A 287 -8.52 11.03 7.82
CA VAL A 287 -9.93 10.77 8.12
C VAL A 287 -10.12 9.36 8.67
N PHE A 288 -9.54 8.32 8.04
CA PHE A 288 -9.64 6.94 8.50
C PHE A 288 -9.03 6.76 9.91
N SER A 289 -7.93 7.48 10.20
CA SER A 289 -7.36 7.51 11.55
C SER A 289 -8.29 8.19 12.57
N ARG A 290 -8.91 9.33 12.20
CA ARG A 290 -9.91 9.99 13.07
C ARG A 290 -11.12 9.10 13.34
N LEU A 291 -11.58 8.34 12.36
CA LEU A 291 -12.64 7.35 12.52
C LEU A 291 -12.20 6.14 13.39
N GLY A 292 -10.91 5.92 13.56
CA GLY A 292 -10.36 4.77 14.27
C GLY A 292 -10.29 3.50 13.42
N PHE A 293 -10.33 3.63 12.11
CA PHE A 293 -10.19 2.52 11.18
C PHE A 293 -8.73 2.07 11.06
N MET A 294 -7.79 2.97 11.33
CA MET A 294 -6.35 2.70 11.33
C MET A 294 -5.63 3.47 12.45
N GLU A 295 -4.41 3.04 12.76
CA GLU A 295 -3.49 3.79 13.63
C GLU A 295 -2.36 4.44 12.83
N ARG A 296 -1.93 5.63 13.26
CA ARG A 296 -0.88 6.41 12.58
C ARG A 296 0.55 5.92 12.80
N ARG A 297 0.76 4.88 13.62
CA ARG A 297 2.09 4.47 14.12
C ARG A 297 2.84 3.49 13.25
N GLY A 298 2.36 3.16 12.04
CA GLY A 298 3.00 2.19 11.15
C GLY A 298 2.93 0.73 11.65
N SER A 299 2.02 0.42 12.57
CA SER A 299 1.87 -0.91 13.20
C SER A 299 0.98 -1.87 12.41
N GLY A 300 0.52 -1.48 11.21
CA GLY A 300 -0.44 -2.27 10.43
C GLY A 300 0.07 -3.66 10.05
N ILE A 301 1.28 -3.73 9.51
CA ILE A 301 1.92 -5.00 9.13
C ILE A 301 2.13 -5.88 10.36
N ASP A 302 2.61 -5.32 11.47
CA ASP A 302 2.79 -6.07 12.71
C ASP A 302 1.47 -6.66 13.23
N ARG A 303 0.36 -5.94 13.11
CA ARG A 303 -0.98 -6.46 13.50
C ARG A 303 -1.41 -7.62 12.61
N ILE A 304 -1.18 -7.51 11.30
CA ILE A 304 -1.46 -8.60 10.38
C ILE A 304 -0.64 -9.83 10.78
N LEU A 305 0.68 -9.70 10.94
CA LEU A 305 1.58 -10.79 11.33
C LEU A 305 1.23 -11.38 12.71
N ASN A 306 0.94 -10.53 13.70
CA ASN A 306 0.57 -10.95 15.05
C ASN A 306 -0.76 -11.70 15.08
N SER A 307 -1.70 -11.41 14.17
CA SER A 307 -2.95 -12.15 14.02
C SER A 307 -2.75 -13.60 13.52
N TYR A 308 -1.54 -13.93 13.05
CA TYR A 308 -1.15 -15.23 12.52
C TYR A 308 0.02 -15.88 13.30
N VAL A 309 0.29 -15.41 14.53
CA VAL A 309 1.45 -15.91 15.31
C VAL A 309 1.40 -17.43 15.54
N GLU A 310 0.19 -17.95 15.81
CA GLU A 310 -0.05 -19.39 16.09
C GLU A 310 -0.30 -20.23 14.84
N VAL A 311 -0.24 -19.64 13.64
CA VAL A 311 -0.48 -20.32 12.37
C VAL A 311 0.84 -20.65 11.69
N ALA A 312 1.02 -21.85 11.16
CA ALA A 312 2.26 -22.28 10.50
C ALA A 312 2.56 -21.41 9.27
N GLN A 313 1.57 -21.24 8.40
CA GLN A 313 1.68 -20.34 7.27
C GLN A 313 1.49 -18.88 7.71
N LYS A 314 2.36 -18.01 7.25
CA LYS A 314 2.32 -16.57 7.55
C LYS A 314 1.77 -15.79 6.38
N PRO A 315 1.17 -14.61 6.63
CA PRO A 315 0.84 -13.67 5.57
C PRO A 315 2.06 -13.32 4.73
N THR A 316 1.85 -13.15 3.43
CA THR A 316 2.89 -12.72 2.50
C THR A 316 2.51 -11.41 1.84
N PHE A 317 3.52 -10.66 1.44
CA PHE A 317 3.39 -9.35 0.82
C PHE A 317 4.25 -9.34 -0.43
N TYR A 318 3.67 -8.85 -1.50
CA TYR A 318 4.35 -8.71 -2.79
C TYR A 318 4.03 -7.35 -3.38
N SER A 319 5.01 -6.72 -4.02
CA SER A 319 4.78 -5.49 -4.79
C SER A 319 5.67 -5.44 -6.01
N ASP A 320 5.14 -4.84 -7.07
CA ASP A 320 5.90 -4.36 -8.23
C ASP A 320 5.60 -2.87 -8.46
N SER A 321 5.82 -2.35 -9.68
CA SER A 321 5.53 -0.95 -10.03
C SER A 321 4.04 -0.63 -10.03
N ASP A 322 3.19 -1.61 -10.32
CA ASP A 322 1.77 -1.42 -10.63
C ASP A 322 0.82 -1.90 -9.54
N PHE A 323 1.23 -2.89 -8.73
CA PHE A 323 0.36 -3.52 -7.74
C PHE A 323 1.07 -3.78 -6.41
N PHE A 324 0.24 -3.79 -5.36
CA PHE A 324 0.60 -4.30 -4.05
C PHE A 324 -0.37 -5.42 -3.66
N ILE A 325 0.16 -6.61 -3.34
CA ILE A 325 -0.63 -7.81 -3.06
C ILE A 325 -0.36 -8.27 -1.64
N VAL A 326 -1.42 -8.54 -0.89
CA VAL A 326 -1.35 -9.18 0.43
C VAL A 326 -2.08 -10.51 0.35
N THR A 327 -1.40 -11.58 0.76
CA THR A 327 -1.98 -12.92 0.86
C THR A 327 -2.11 -13.32 2.32
N LEU A 328 -3.33 -13.60 2.76
CA LEU A 328 -3.65 -14.11 4.08
C LEU A 328 -3.99 -15.60 3.97
N PRO A 329 -3.23 -16.52 4.60
CA PRO A 329 -3.55 -17.95 4.58
C PRO A 329 -4.87 -18.27 5.28
N ASN A 330 -5.63 -19.24 4.78
CA ASN A 330 -6.80 -19.77 5.47
C ASN A 330 -6.37 -20.60 6.68
N ARG A 331 -6.76 -20.16 7.88
CA ARG A 331 -6.37 -20.84 9.15
C ARG A 331 -7.02 -22.21 9.36
N SER A 332 -8.10 -22.49 8.63
CA SER A 332 -8.85 -23.75 8.75
C SER A 332 -8.31 -24.84 7.83
N VAL A 333 -7.41 -24.51 6.89
CA VAL A 333 -6.74 -25.51 6.05
C VAL A 333 -5.62 -26.14 6.85
N ALA A 334 -5.76 -27.44 7.20
CA ALA A 334 -4.75 -28.18 7.95
C ALA A 334 -3.45 -28.28 7.12
N THR A 335 -2.37 -27.75 7.65
CA THR A 335 -1.04 -27.93 7.05
C THR A 335 -0.58 -29.38 7.29
N PRO A 336 -0.03 -30.11 6.28
CA PRO A 336 0.40 -31.51 6.43
C PRO A 336 1.51 -31.78 7.46
N ALA A 337 2.08 -30.75 8.07
CA ALA A 337 3.23 -30.85 8.97
C ALA A 337 2.89 -31.23 10.42
N GLN A 338 1.64 -31.42 10.81
CA GLN A 338 1.27 -31.79 12.19
C GLN A 338 0.88 -33.27 12.39
N VAL A 339 1.04 -34.15 11.38
CA VAL A 339 0.62 -35.54 11.49
C VAL A 339 1.79 -36.51 11.78
N SER A 340 2.99 -36.05 12.05
CA SER A 340 4.15 -36.96 12.14
C SER A 340 5.00 -36.82 13.40
N MET A 341 4.42 -36.79 14.60
CA MET A 341 5.22 -36.99 15.84
C MET A 341 4.48 -37.51 17.07
N GLU A 342 3.36 -38.22 16.92
CA GLU A 342 2.77 -38.93 18.08
C GLU A 342 2.35 -40.35 17.72
N SER A 343 3.29 -41.24 17.36
CA SER A 343 3.09 -42.66 17.49
C SER A 343 4.37 -43.43 17.18
N VAL A 344 5.37 -43.33 18.00
CA VAL A 344 6.36 -44.42 18.23
C VAL A 344 6.92 -44.22 19.65
N GLU A 345 6.16 -44.60 20.66
CA GLU A 345 6.76 -45.12 21.88
C GLU A 345 6.41 -46.60 21.96
N ALA A 346 7.44 -47.37 21.69
CA ALA A 346 7.41 -48.80 21.72
C ALA A 346 7.21 -49.33 23.16
N GLN A 347 6.24 -50.21 23.33
CA GLN A 347 6.15 -51.04 24.51
C GLN A 347 7.35 -51.97 24.57
N PRO A 348 8.00 -52.16 25.72
CA PRO A 348 9.01 -53.18 25.88
C PRO A 348 8.33 -54.57 25.99
N ALA A 349 8.86 -55.50 25.21
CA ALA A 349 8.49 -56.93 25.29
C ALA A 349 8.94 -57.52 26.61
N GLU A 350 8.02 -58.05 27.42
CA GLU A 350 8.33 -58.97 28.47
C GLU A 350 8.54 -60.35 27.86
N VAL A 351 9.74 -60.91 28.15
CA VAL A 351 10.12 -62.32 27.90
C VAL A 351 9.85 -63.11 29.16
N SER A 352 9.08 -64.15 29.01
CA SER A 352 9.17 -65.38 29.84
C SER A 352 8.73 -66.54 29.01
#